data_69ee6155bcec383569c6aa61980c7825
#
_entry.id   69ee6155bcec383569c6aa61980c7825
#
_cell.length_a   1.000
_cell.length_b   1.000
_cell.length_c   1.000
_cell.angle_alpha   90.00
_cell.angle_beta   90.00
_cell.angle_gamma   90.00
#
_symmetry.space_group_name_H-M   'P 1'
#
loop_
_entity.id
_entity.type
_entity.pdbx_description
1 polymer ?
#
loop_
_entity_poly.entity_id
_entity_poly.type
_entity_poly.pdbx_seq_one_letter_code
_entity_poly.pdbx_strand_id
1 'polypeptide(L)'
;MDVPLLLAAVSATSPCGEDLEYDADFLRLERDSRGQPERSMGDSILPAEPPEWRSIQQQSLDLLQRSKDLRITHYLLQSSLALEGIPGLARSLTLISELLKQYWAELHPRLDADDDNDPTVRINALAGLTSDVTIRLLRESLLARSRTFGAVSLRAAANASGLQSFPDENLGAEQLAGALLDSDPEQLEITRAALLEARSAAEAIEQQVSDQVGSAQGVDLGPLKQPLKMALQILGQFAPQSGDSAVSDPVSDDSATTTEYASAPSTPRNTGTSTVSGEINNRDDVLRSLDRILAYYTRHEPSSPLPVLLNRAKNLVHADFAAIVRNLIPDGMSQFENLRGPDSE
;
A
#
# COMPACT_ATOMS: atom_id res chain seq x y z
N MET A 1 0.39 -20.12 -11.79
CA MET A 1 -0.27 -19.33 -12.85
C MET A 1 0.70 -19.06 -13.97
N ASP A 2 0.32 -19.33 -15.22
CA ASP A 2 1.11 -19.10 -16.44
C ASP A 2 0.61 -17.80 -17.13
N VAL A 3 1.29 -16.69 -16.89
CA VAL A 3 0.90 -15.36 -17.41
C VAL A 3 0.93 -15.31 -18.93
N PRO A 4 1.96 -15.81 -19.64
CA PRO A 4 1.97 -15.85 -21.11
C PRO A 4 0.78 -16.57 -21.74
N LEU A 5 0.35 -17.68 -21.14
CA LEU A 5 -0.84 -18.44 -21.62
C LEU A 5 -2.12 -17.60 -21.47
N LEU A 6 -2.28 -16.87 -20.37
CA LEU A 6 -3.45 -16.04 -20.11
C LEU A 6 -3.48 -14.75 -20.97
N LEU A 7 -2.32 -14.32 -21.45
CA LEU A 7 -2.20 -13.18 -22.38
C LEU A 7 -2.42 -13.57 -23.83
N ALA A 8 -2.33 -14.85 -24.17
CA ALA A 8 -2.57 -15.29 -25.54
C ALA A 8 -4.01 -14.93 -25.97
N ALA A 9 -4.17 -14.48 -27.22
CA ALA A 9 -5.47 -14.17 -27.80
C ALA A 9 -6.39 -15.41 -27.76
N VAL A 10 -7.67 -15.20 -27.43
CA VAL A 10 -8.68 -16.27 -27.42
C VAL A 10 -8.92 -16.81 -28.83
N SER A 11 -9.00 -15.89 -29.81
CA SER A 11 -9.07 -16.24 -31.21
C SER A 11 -8.48 -15.14 -32.09
N ALA A 12 -8.22 -15.43 -33.36
CA ALA A 12 -7.72 -14.46 -34.32
C ALA A 12 -8.72 -13.33 -34.64
N THR A 13 -10.02 -13.59 -34.53
CA THR A 13 -11.09 -12.63 -34.85
C THR A 13 -11.66 -11.93 -33.62
N SER A 14 -11.47 -12.48 -32.45
CA SER A 14 -11.86 -11.90 -31.17
C SER A 14 -10.77 -12.19 -30.13
N PRO A 15 -9.72 -11.35 -30.05
CA PRO A 15 -8.59 -11.60 -29.16
C PRO A 15 -8.96 -11.68 -27.69
N CYS A 16 -9.95 -10.89 -27.26
CA CYS A 16 -10.46 -10.90 -25.88
C CYS A 16 -11.61 -11.87 -25.64
N GLY A 17 -12.08 -12.59 -26.66
CA GLY A 17 -13.22 -13.49 -26.51
C GLY A 17 -14.56 -12.79 -26.39
N GLU A 18 -15.56 -13.49 -25.82
CA GLU A 18 -16.92 -12.99 -25.62
C GLU A 18 -17.05 -12.33 -24.25
N ASP A 19 -18.03 -11.43 -24.09
CA ASP A 19 -18.43 -10.92 -22.77
C ASP A 19 -19.16 -12.02 -22.00
N LEU A 20 -18.68 -12.32 -20.80
CA LEU A 20 -19.21 -13.36 -19.95
C LEU A 20 -20.14 -12.84 -18.83
N GLU A 21 -20.63 -11.62 -18.91
CA GLU A 21 -21.44 -10.99 -17.85
C GLU A 21 -22.63 -11.86 -17.40
N TYR A 22 -23.28 -12.54 -18.36
CA TYR A 22 -24.44 -13.43 -18.10
C TYR A 22 -24.08 -14.92 -18.19
N ASP A 23 -22.80 -15.26 -18.28
CA ASP A 23 -22.34 -16.65 -18.33
C ASP A 23 -22.54 -17.36 -16.98
N ALA A 24 -23.02 -18.59 -17.00
CA ALA A 24 -23.34 -19.35 -15.79
C ALA A 24 -22.09 -19.61 -14.91
N ASP A 25 -20.92 -19.81 -15.52
CA ASP A 25 -19.67 -20.05 -14.80
C ASP A 25 -19.15 -18.75 -14.17
N PHE A 26 -19.32 -17.59 -14.84
CA PHE A 26 -18.98 -16.29 -14.27
C PHE A 26 -19.89 -15.96 -13.08
N LEU A 27 -21.20 -16.13 -13.20
CA LEU A 27 -22.15 -15.93 -12.10
C LEU A 27 -21.88 -16.90 -10.92
N ARG A 28 -21.38 -18.10 -11.23
CA ARG A 28 -20.95 -19.06 -10.20
C ARG A 28 -19.70 -18.56 -9.48
N LEU A 29 -18.69 -18.09 -10.20
CA LEU A 29 -17.49 -17.49 -9.64
C LEU A 29 -17.82 -16.35 -8.68
N GLU A 30 -18.70 -15.42 -9.09
CA GLU A 30 -19.15 -14.31 -8.25
C GLU A 30 -19.83 -14.77 -6.95
N ARG A 31 -20.67 -15.78 -7.04
CA ARG A 31 -21.37 -16.34 -5.86
C ARG A 31 -20.37 -17.03 -4.93
N ASP A 32 -19.53 -17.90 -5.48
CA ASP A 32 -18.59 -18.73 -4.71
C ASP A 32 -17.49 -17.87 -4.05
N SER A 33 -17.13 -16.72 -4.65
CA SER A 33 -16.14 -15.77 -4.13
C SER A 33 -16.57 -15.05 -2.84
N ARG A 34 -17.86 -15.05 -2.52
CA ARG A 34 -18.39 -14.41 -1.30
C ARG A 34 -18.15 -15.24 -0.04
N GLY A 35 -17.81 -16.53 -0.18
CA GLY A 35 -17.75 -17.47 0.94
C GLY A 35 -19.11 -17.71 1.60
N GLN A 36 -19.11 -18.14 2.83
CA GLN A 36 -20.32 -18.33 3.64
C GLN A 36 -20.41 -17.22 4.68
N PRO A 37 -21.49 -16.44 4.70
CA PRO A 37 -21.71 -15.45 5.74
C PRO A 37 -21.97 -16.12 7.09
N GLU A 38 -21.73 -15.40 8.17
CA GLU A 38 -22.13 -15.82 9.51
C GLU A 38 -23.62 -16.12 9.52
N ARG A 39 -24.00 -17.25 10.13
CA ARG A 39 -25.39 -17.71 10.21
C ARG A 39 -25.77 -18.09 11.64
N SER A 40 -26.91 -17.59 12.10
CA SER A 40 -27.52 -18.03 13.34
C SER A 40 -28.30 -19.32 13.08
N MET A 41 -28.11 -20.33 13.91
CA MET A 41 -28.80 -21.62 13.85
C MET A 41 -29.28 -21.98 15.25
N GLY A 42 -30.45 -21.48 15.57
CA GLY A 42 -30.98 -21.55 16.94
C GLY A 42 -30.15 -20.70 17.90
N ASP A 43 -29.66 -21.31 18.99
CA ASP A 43 -28.81 -20.64 19.99
C ASP A 43 -27.31 -20.64 19.62
N SER A 44 -26.96 -21.22 18.48
CA SER A 44 -25.58 -21.30 17.99
C SER A 44 -25.33 -20.35 16.81
N ILE A 45 -24.18 -19.67 16.85
CA ILE A 45 -23.69 -18.84 15.74
C ILE A 45 -22.64 -19.65 14.99
N LEU A 46 -22.88 -19.92 13.69
CA LEU A 46 -21.89 -20.45 12.78
C LEU A 46 -21.07 -19.29 12.24
N PRO A 47 -19.74 -19.26 12.47
CA PRO A 47 -18.90 -18.17 11.99
C PRO A 47 -18.89 -18.11 10.46
N ALA A 48 -18.55 -16.93 9.91
CA ALA A 48 -18.33 -16.77 8.48
C ALA A 48 -17.16 -17.64 8.02
N GLU A 49 -17.33 -18.32 6.89
CA GLU A 49 -16.27 -19.13 6.27
C GLU A 49 -15.74 -18.41 5.03
N PRO A 50 -14.40 -18.31 4.85
CA PRO A 50 -13.83 -17.71 3.66
C PRO A 50 -14.16 -18.55 2.42
N PRO A 51 -14.00 -17.97 1.20
CA PRO A 51 -14.15 -18.71 -0.03
C PRO A 51 -13.17 -19.88 -0.13
N GLU A 52 -13.54 -20.92 -0.88
CA GLU A 52 -12.60 -21.98 -1.25
C GLU A 52 -11.64 -21.46 -2.35
N TRP A 53 -10.54 -20.85 -1.92
CA TRP A 53 -9.63 -20.11 -2.78
C TRP A 53 -9.08 -20.90 -3.97
N ARG A 54 -8.86 -22.22 -3.81
CA ARG A 54 -8.39 -23.09 -4.92
C ARG A 54 -9.44 -23.20 -6.01
N SER A 55 -10.71 -23.33 -5.61
CA SER A 55 -11.83 -23.37 -6.55
C SER A 55 -11.98 -22.02 -7.27
N ILE A 56 -11.88 -20.91 -6.55
CA ILE A 56 -11.94 -19.56 -7.12
C ILE A 56 -10.80 -19.35 -8.12
N GLN A 57 -9.58 -19.75 -7.79
CA GLN A 57 -8.43 -19.64 -8.70
C GLN A 57 -8.67 -20.44 -9.98
N GLN A 58 -9.11 -21.70 -9.86
CA GLN A 58 -9.36 -22.53 -11.03
C GLN A 58 -10.47 -21.98 -11.92
N GLN A 59 -11.61 -21.60 -11.35
CA GLN A 59 -12.73 -20.99 -12.09
C GLN A 59 -12.27 -19.71 -12.82
N SER A 60 -11.48 -18.85 -12.14
CA SER A 60 -10.95 -17.64 -12.76
C SER A 60 -10.00 -17.93 -13.92
N LEU A 61 -9.12 -18.93 -13.77
CA LEU A 61 -8.20 -19.35 -14.84
C LEU A 61 -8.95 -19.89 -16.05
N ASP A 62 -9.98 -20.73 -15.83
CA ASP A 62 -10.79 -21.32 -16.90
C ASP A 62 -11.57 -20.23 -17.68
N LEU A 63 -12.14 -19.26 -16.97
CA LEU A 63 -12.85 -18.14 -17.58
C LEU A 63 -11.90 -17.21 -18.35
N LEU A 64 -10.68 -16.93 -17.84
CA LEU A 64 -9.70 -16.09 -18.53
C LEU A 64 -9.12 -16.72 -19.81
N GLN A 65 -9.25 -18.04 -19.99
CA GLN A 65 -8.96 -18.69 -21.27
C GLN A 65 -10.06 -18.42 -22.33
N ARG A 66 -11.30 -18.16 -21.88
CA ARG A 66 -12.47 -17.89 -22.74
C ARG A 66 -12.69 -16.41 -23.00
N SER A 67 -12.29 -15.55 -22.05
CA SER A 67 -12.49 -14.11 -22.14
C SER A 67 -11.38 -13.35 -21.40
N LYS A 68 -10.89 -12.26 -22.00
CA LYS A 68 -10.02 -11.31 -21.31
C LYS A 68 -10.89 -10.26 -20.64
N ASP A 69 -11.15 -10.46 -19.34
CA ASP A 69 -12.11 -9.67 -18.57
C ASP A 69 -11.53 -9.25 -17.24
N LEU A 70 -11.47 -7.94 -17.00
CA LEU A 70 -10.95 -7.35 -15.76
C LEU A 70 -11.79 -7.72 -14.53
N ARG A 71 -13.08 -7.98 -14.71
CA ARG A 71 -13.97 -8.43 -13.62
C ARG A 71 -13.54 -9.79 -13.07
N ILE A 72 -12.96 -10.65 -13.93
CA ILE A 72 -12.44 -11.96 -13.51
C ILE A 72 -11.07 -11.82 -12.84
N THR A 73 -10.26 -10.86 -13.29
CA THR A 73 -8.87 -10.73 -12.83
C THR A 73 -8.76 -10.41 -11.32
N HIS A 74 -9.72 -9.70 -10.73
CA HIS A 74 -9.65 -9.41 -9.30
C HIS A 74 -9.91 -10.67 -8.44
N TYR A 75 -10.78 -11.61 -8.89
CA TYR A 75 -10.97 -12.91 -8.22
C TYR A 75 -9.70 -13.77 -8.33
N LEU A 76 -9.07 -13.76 -9.52
CA LEU A 76 -7.78 -14.42 -9.70
C LEU A 76 -6.71 -13.82 -8.78
N LEU A 77 -6.66 -12.48 -8.66
CA LEU A 77 -5.73 -11.79 -7.78
C LEU A 77 -5.96 -12.17 -6.31
N GLN A 78 -7.19 -12.13 -5.82
CA GLN A 78 -7.52 -12.50 -4.44
C GLN A 78 -7.16 -13.94 -4.13
N SER A 79 -7.54 -14.88 -5.01
CA SER A 79 -7.23 -16.29 -4.82
C SER A 79 -5.73 -16.59 -4.91
N SER A 80 -5.00 -15.96 -5.83
CA SER A 80 -3.55 -16.09 -5.93
C SER A 80 -2.83 -15.49 -4.71
N LEU A 81 -3.33 -14.36 -4.21
CA LEU A 81 -2.81 -13.74 -2.99
C LEU A 81 -3.05 -14.64 -1.76
N ALA A 82 -4.25 -15.23 -1.63
CA ALA A 82 -4.58 -16.13 -0.53
C ALA A 82 -3.77 -17.43 -0.54
N LEU A 83 -3.49 -17.99 -1.72
CA LEU A 83 -2.81 -19.28 -1.86
C LEU A 83 -1.28 -19.17 -1.95
N GLU A 84 -0.80 -18.13 -2.60
CA GLU A 84 0.61 -17.99 -3.00
C GLU A 84 1.27 -16.74 -2.37
N GLY A 85 0.48 -15.95 -1.61
CA GLY A 85 0.96 -14.73 -0.95
C GLY A 85 1.40 -13.63 -1.92
N ILE A 86 2.40 -12.86 -1.52
CA ILE A 86 2.91 -11.71 -2.26
C ILE A 86 3.36 -12.07 -3.70
N PRO A 87 4.04 -13.21 -3.95
CA PRO A 87 4.35 -13.65 -5.31
C PRO A 87 3.11 -13.88 -6.20
N GLY A 88 2.02 -14.37 -5.63
CA GLY A 88 0.75 -14.52 -6.34
C GLY A 88 0.13 -13.17 -6.72
N LEU A 89 0.17 -12.19 -5.81
CA LEU A 89 -0.25 -10.81 -6.07
C LEU A 89 0.57 -10.19 -7.22
N ALA A 90 1.90 -10.29 -7.16
CA ALA A 90 2.78 -9.72 -8.18
C ALA A 90 2.42 -10.23 -9.58
N ARG A 91 2.35 -11.56 -9.75
CA ARG A 91 1.98 -12.16 -11.05
C ARG A 91 0.58 -11.74 -11.54
N SER A 92 -0.39 -11.59 -10.62
CA SER A 92 -1.74 -11.16 -10.99
C SER A 92 -1.77 -9.70 -11.43
N LEU A 93 -1.05 -8.81 -10.76
CA LEU A 93 -0.93 -7.39 -11.15
C LEU A 93 -0.18 -7.24 -12.48
N THR A 94 0.88 -8.03 -12.70
CA THR A 94 1.61 -8.06 -13.97
C THR A 94 0.68 -8.51 -15.11
N LEU A 95 -0.15 -9.55 -14.89
CA LEU A 95 -1.14 -9.98 -15.88
C LEU A 95 -2.12 -8.84 -16.21
N ILE A 96 -2.67 -8.15 -15.22
CA ILE A 96 -3.62 -7.04 -15.42
C ILE A 96 -2.96 -5.90 -16.21
N SER A 97 -1.73 -5.51 -15.82
CA SER A 97 -0.97 -4.48 -16.54
C SER A 97 -0.77 -4.85 -18.02
N GLU A 98 -0.35 -6.07 -18.31
CA GLU A 98 -0.16 -6.53 -19.69
C GLU A 98 -1.46 -6.67 -20.46
N LEU A 99 -2.58 -7.07 -19.84
CA LEU A 99 -3.90 -7.07 -20.49
C LEU A 99 -4.34 -5.65 -20.88
N LEU A 100 -4.17 -4.67 -20.00
CA LEU A 100 -4.49 -3.27 -20.28
C LEU A 100 -3.63 -2.73 -21.43
N LYS A 101 -2.35 -3.04 -21.43
CA LYS A 101 -1.39 -2.60 -22.45
C LYS A 101 -1.68 -3.21 -23.83
N GLN A 102 -2.01 -4.51 -23.89
CA GLN A 102 -2.16 -5.23 -25.14
C GLN A 102 -3.57 -5.10 -25.74
N TYR A 103 -4.60 -5.02 -24.90
CA TYR A 103 -5.98 -5.21 -25.31
C TYR A 103 -6.93 -4.07 -24.92
N TRP A 104 -6.42 -2.87 -24.60
CA TRP A 104 -7.26 -1.77 -24.11
C TRP A 104 -8.56 -1.58 -24.91
N ALA A 105 -8.52 -1.61 -26.23
CA ALA A 105 -9.69 -1.36 -27.07
C ALA A 105 -10.77 -2.46 -26.99
N GLU A 106 -10.37 -3.73 -26.77
CA GLU A 106 -11.26 -4.89 -26.87
C GLU A 106 -11.48 -5.60 -25.52
N LEU A 107 -10.73 -5.22 -24.49
CA LEU A 107 -10.76 -5.81 -23.15
C LEU A 107 -12.15 -5.64 -22.50
N HIS A 108 -12.67 -6.70 -21.86
CA HIS A 108 -13.91 -6.60 -21.10
C HIS A 108 -13.69 -6.08 -19.67
N PRO A 109 -14.66 -5.33 -19.12
CA PRO A 109 -15.84 -4.79 -19.78
C PRO A 109 -15.45 -3.78 -20.86
N ARG A 110 -16.18 -3.78 -21.98
CA ARG A 110 -15.91 -2.84 -23.07
C ARG A 110 -16.25 -1.42 -22.66
N LEU A 111 -15.62 -0.45 -23.32
CA LEU A 111 -16.00 0.95 -23.20
C LEU A 111 -17.40 1.14 -23.83
N ASP A 112 -18.20 2.03 -23.27
CA ASP A 112 -19.53 2.32 -23.79
C ASP A 112 -19.42 3.20 -25.05
N ALA A 113 -19.59 2.57 -26.20
CA ALA A 113 -19.50 3.25 -27.50
C ALA A 113 -20.66 4.24 -27.73
N ASP A 114 -21.79 4.06 -27.05
CA ASP A 114 -22.97 4.92 -27.19
C ASP A 114 -22.83 6.17 -26.29
N ASP A 115 -21.94 6.14 -25.28
CA ASP A 115 -21.61 7.27 -24.39
C ASP A 115 -20.13 7.68 -24.51
N ASP A 116 -19.70 8.04 -25.70
CA ASP A 116 -18.35 8.58 -26.01
C ASP A 116 -17.19 7.73 -25.48
N ASN A 117 -17.36 6.39 -25.48
CA ASN A 117 -16.42 5.42 -24.89
C ASN A 117 -16.20 5.60 -23.39
N ASP A 118 -17.25 5.86 -22.62
CA ASP A 118 -17.18 6.01 -21.17
C ASP A 118 -16.44 4.82 -20.51
N PRO A 119 -15.37 5.07 -19.73
CA PRO A 119 -14.58 4.04 -19.09
C PRO A 119 -15.11 3.59 -17.73
N THR A 120 -16.22 4.14 -17.25
CA THR A 120 -16.67 3.97 -15.84
C THR A 120 -16.79 2.51 -15.42
N VAL A 121 -17.35 1.64 -16.25
CA VAL A 121 -17.52 0.21 -15.93
C VAL A 121 -16.15 -0.47 -15.79
N ARG A 122 -15.20 -0.10 -16.64
CA ARG A 122 -13.83 -0.63 -16.60
C ARG A 122 -13.06 -0.13 -15.37
N ILE A 123 -13.19 1.14 -15.03
CA ILE A 123 -12.58 1.72 -13.82
C ILE A 123 -13.17 1.05 -12.57
N ASN A 124 -14.48 0.82 -12.54
CA ASN A 124 -15.12 0.10 -11.42
C ASN A 124 -14.61 -1.35 -11.29
N ALA A 125 -14.35 -2.05 -12.40
CA ALA A 125 -13.75 -3.38 -12.36
C ALA A 125 -12.33 -3.35 -11.75
N LEU A 126 -11.53 -2.35 -12.08
CA LEU A 126 -10.19 -2.15 -11.50
C LEU A 126 -10.23 -1.70 -10.03
N ALA A 127 -11.26 -0.97 -9.61
CA ALA A 127 -11.42 -0.57 -8.19
C ALA A 127 -11.55 -1.80 -7.27
N GLY A 128 -11.98 -2.95 -7.77
CA GLY A 128 -11.99 -4.23 -7.05
C GLY A 128 -10.60 -4.66 -6.54
N LEU A 129 -9.51 -4.20 -7.16
CA LEU A 129 -8.12 -4.49 -6.74
C LEU A 129 -7.78 -3.92 -5.37
N THR A 130 -8.46 -2.86 -4.93
CA THR A 130 -8.27 -2.22 -3.62
C THR A 130 -9.39 -2.55 -2.63
N SER A 131 -10.20 -3.57 -2.89
CA SER A 131 -11.26 -4.00 -1.98
C SER A 131 -10.72 -4.38 -0.60
N ASP A 132 -11.57 -4.27 0.43
CA ASP A 132 -11.21 -4.63 1.81
C ASP A 132 -10.69 -6.07 1.92
N VAL A 133 -11.25 -6.99 1.12
CA VAL A 133 -10.79 -8.39 1.05
C VAL A 133 -9.35 -8.45 0.56
N THR A 134 -9.02 -7.76 -0.53
CA THR A 134 -7.66 -7.73 -1.08
C THR A 134 -6.66 -7.15 -0.08
N ILE A 135 -7.00 -6.02 0.53
CA ILE A 135 -6.12 -5.36 1.50
C ILE A 135 -5.93 -6.21 2.76
N ARG A 136 -6.98 -6.89 3.23
CA ARG A 136 -6.87 -7.83 4.36
C ARG A 136 -5.97 -9.01 4.02
N LEU A 137 -6.19 -9.67 2.89
CA LEU A 137 -5.35 -10.78 2.43
C LEU A 137 -3.88 -10.38 2.29
N LEU A 138 -3.60 -9.18 1.77
CA LEU A 138 -2.24 -8.66 1.67
C LEU A 138 -1.61 -8.44 3.05
N ARG A 139 -2.34 -7.89 4.01
CA ARG A 139 -1.86 -7.71 5.39
C ARG A 139 -1.62 -9.04 6.11
N GLU A 140 -2.43 -10.05 5.83
CA GLU A 140 -2.30 -11.41 6.37
C GLU A 140 -1.22 -12.24 5.65
N SER A 141 -0.74 -11.77 4.48
CA SER A 141 0.29 -12.47 3.72
C SER A 141 1.59 -12.59 4.48
N LEU A 142 2.26 -13.73 4.29
CA LEU A 142 3.55 -14.02 4.88
C LEU A 142 4.63 -13.09 4.32
N LEU A 143 5.29 -12.34 5.20
CA LEU A 143 6.45 -11.51 4.89
C LEU A 143 7.75 -12.28 5.09
N ALA A 144 7.83 -13.06 6.18
CA ALA A 144 9.01 -13.84 6.56
C ALA A 144 8.60 -15.09 7.34
N ARG A 145 9.47 -16.09 7.33
CA ARG A 145 9.31 -17.32 8.12
C ARG A 145 10.58 -17.61 8.90
N SER A 146 10.51 -17.42 10.20
CA SER A 146 11.57 -17.74 11.14
C SER A 146 11.35 -19.14 11.74
N ARG A 147 12.43 -19.84 12.06
CA ARG A 147 12.39 -21.11 12.80
C ARG A 147 12.04 -20.89 14.26
N THR A 148 12.51 -19.78 14.83
CA THR A 148 12.34 -19.43 16.24
C THR A 148 11.02 -18.73 16.51
N PHE A 149 10.64 -17.76 15.66
CA PHE A 149 9.47 -16.91 15.86
C PHE A 149 8.26 -17.29 15.00
N GLY A 150 8.41 -18.29 14.12
CA GLY A 150 7.33 -18.77 13.27
C GLY A 150 7.06 -17.89 12.05
N ALA A 151 5.81 -17.87 11.60
CA ALA A 151 5.36 -17.09 10.45
C ALA A 151 5.11 -15.62 10.86
N VAL A 152 5.71 -14.69 10.15
CA VAL A 152 5.52 -13.25 10.35
C VAL A 152 4.74 -12.70 9.18
N SER A 153 3.49 -12.26 9.44
CA SER A 153 2.65 -11.59 8.44
C SER A 153 3.08 -10.14 8.23
N LEU A 154 2.68 -9.55 7.11
CA LEU A 154 2.89 -8.11 6.88
C LEU A 154 2.21 -7.27 7.96
N ARG A 155 1.03 -7.67 8.44
CA ARG A 155 0.30 -7.02 9.53
C ARG A 155 1.10 -7.00 10.82
N ALA A 156 1.60 -8.17 11.26
CA ALA A 156 2.42 -8.28 12.46
C ALA A 156 3.73 -7.48 12.33
N ALA A 157 4.37 -7.53 11.17
CA ALA A 157 5.59 -6.77 10.90
C ALA A 157 5.36 -5.25 10.90
N ALA A 158 4.24 -4.78 10.33
CA ALA A 158 3.89 -3.36 10.33
C ALA A 158 3.59 -2.84 11.73
N ASN A 159 2.94 -3.65 12.58
CA ASN A 159 2.72 -3.33 13.98
C ASN A 159 4.04 -3.26 14.77
N ALA A 160 4.89 -4.28 14.63
CA ALA A 160 6.17 -4.39 15.33
C ALA A 160 7.15 -3.27 14.95
N SER A 161 7.13 -2.81 13.71
CA SER A 161 7.96 -1.69 13.22
C SER A 161 7.42 -0.30 13.58
N GLY A 162 6.21 -0.23 14.17
CA GLY A 162 5.55 1.05 14.51
C GLY A 162 5.00 1.82 13.30
N LEU A 163 5.03 1.23 12.11
CA LEU A 163 4.51 1.89 10.89
C LEU A 163 2.98 1.91 10.83
N GLN A 164 2.34 0.90 11.43
CA GLN A 164 0.88 0.84 11.57
C GLN A 164 0.53 0.09 12.86
N SER A 165 -0.45 0.57 13.62
CA SER A 165 -0.88 -0.07 14.87
C SER A 165 -2.07 -1.00 14.64
N PHE A 166 -1.98 -2.21 15.21
CA PHE A 166 -3.04 -3.22 15.23
C PHE A 166 -3.20 -3.75 16.66
N PRO A 167 -4.36 -3.54 17.30
CA PRO A 167 -4.53 -3.84 18.73
C PRO A 167 -4.28 -5.31 19.13
N ASP A 168 -4.52 -6.24 18.19
CA ASP A 168 -4.44 -7.69 18.46
C ASP A 168 -3.06 -8.29 18.14
N GLU A 169 -2.10 -7.45 17.69
CA GLU A 169 -0.75 -7.91 17.35
C GLU A 169 0.21 -7.72 18.53
N ASN A 170 0.94 -8.79 18.84
CA ASN A 170 1.83 -8.82 20.01
C ASN A 170 3.32 -8.95 19.65
N LEU A 171 3.68 -8.99 18.35
CA LEU A 171 5.08 -9.06 17.93
C LEU A 171 5.79 -7.76 18.26
N GLY A 172 6.93 -7.84 18.97
CA GLY A 172 7.77 -6.69 19.28
C GLY A 172 8.84 -6.43 18.22
N ALA A 173 9.41 -5.21 18.22
CA ALA A 173 10.43 -4.81 17.24
C ALA A 173 11.70 -5.69 17.26
N GLU A 174 12.16 -6.09 18.46
CA GLU A 174 13.31 -6.99 18.61
C GLU A 174 13.01 -8.39 18.08
N GLN A 175 11.78 -8.88 18.29
CA GLN A 175 11.34 -10.16 17.77
C GLN A 175 11.23 -10.14 16.25
N LEU A 176 10.75 -9.03 15.67
CA LEU A 176 10.71 -8.83 14.21
C LEU A 176 12.13 -8.87 13.63
N ALA A 177 13.06 -8.11 14.21
CA ALA A 177 14.46 -8.12 13.78
C ALA A 177 15.07 -9.53 13.85
N GLY A 178 14.88 -10.21 14.98
CA GLY A 178 15.32 -11.61 15.16
C GLY A 178 14.68 -12.58 14.15
N ALA A 179 13.39 -12.42 13.87
CA ALA A 179 12.67 -13.24 12.90
C ALA A 179 13.18 -13.06 11.47
N LEU A 180 13.46 -11.83 11.05
CA LEU A 180 14.00 -11.55 9.72
C LEU A 180 15.44 -12.04 9.57
N LEU A 181 16.25 -11.93 10.61
CA LEU A 181 17.62 -12.50 10.62
C LEU A 181 17.65 -14.02 10.59
N ASP A 182 16.71 -14.70 11.25
CA ASP A 182 16.57 -16.16 11.31
C ASP A 182 15.81 -16.73 10.10
N SER A 183 15.26 -15.90 9.24
CA SER A 183 14.56 -16.31 8.04
C SER A 183 15.53 -16.69 6.93
N ASP A 184 15.08 -17.57 6.03
CA ASP A 184 15.85 -17.96 4.84
C ASP A 184 16.10 -16.74 3.94
N PRO A 185 17.36 -16.35 3.69
CA PRO A 185 17.69 -15.19 2.84
C PRO A 185 17.15 -15.31 1.41
N GLU A 186 17.09 -16.50 0.84
CA GLU A 186 16.55 -16.72 -0.51
C GLU A 186 15.06 -16.43 -0.54
N GLN A 187 14.30 -16.87 0.47
CA GLN A 187 12.86 -16.57 0.58
C GLN A 187 12.58 -15.09 0.82
N LEU A 188 13.42 -14.42 1.61
CA LEU A 188 13.32 -12.97 1.80
C LEU A 188 13.57 -12.21 0.49
N GLU A 189 14.53 -12.64 -0.33
CA GLU A 189 14.83 -12.02 -1.61
C GLU A 189 13.71 -12.27 -2.63
N ILE A 190 13.14 -13.47 -2.68
CA ILE A 190 11.94 -13.77 -3.49
C ILE A 190 10.78 -12.85 -3.07
N THR A 191 10.56 -12.69 -1.77
CA THR A 191 9.51 -11.80 -1.26
C THR A 191 9.78 -10.34 -1.62
N ARG A 192 11.03 -9.88 -1.50
CA ARG A 192 11.44 -8.52 -1.87
C ARG A 192 11.23 -8.26 -3.37
N ALA A 193 11.67 -9.18 -4.21
CA ALA A 193 11.49 -9.10 -5.66
C ALA A 193 10.01 -9.04 -6.03
N ALA A 194 9.18 -9.89 -5.43
CA ALA A 194 7.74 -9.89 -5.66
C ALA A 194 7.05 -8.59 -5.18
N LEU A 195 7.50 -7.99 -4.06
CA LEU A 195 7.00 -6.69 -3.61
C LEU A 195 7.33 -5.55 -4.58
N LEU A 196 8.55 -5.55 -5.12
CA LEU A 196 8.98 -4.57 -6.13
C LEU A 196 8.19 -4.73 -7.43
N GLU A 197 8.02 -5.97 -7.89
CA GLU A 197 7.23 -6.30 -9.09
C GLU A 197 5.76 -5.88 -8.90
N ALA A 198 5.13 -6.25 -7.78
CA ALA A 198 3.74 -5.88 -7.48
C ALA A 198 3.54 -4.36 -7.45
N ARG A 199 4.47 -3.64 -6.83
CA ARG A 199 4.43 -2.18 -6.78
C ARG A 199 4.58 -1.56 -8.17
N SER A 200 5.56 -2.01 -8.94
CA SER A 200 5.80 -1.53 -10.31
C SER A 200 4.60 -1.81 -11.23
N ALA A 201 3.99 -2.98 -11.12
CA ALA A 201 2.79 -3.33 -11.89
C ALA A 201 1.58 -2.47 -11.49
N ALA A 202 1.39 -2.19 -10.20
CA ALA A 202 0.32 -1.30 -9.74
C ALA A 202 0.51 0.14 -10.25
N GLU A 203 1.75 0.68 -10.21
CA GLU A 203 2.08 1.99 -10.79
C GLU A 203 1.85 2.01 -12.30
N ALA A 204 2.20 0.93 -13.01
CA ALA A 204 1.98 0.80 -14.45
C ALA A 204 0.49 0.76 -14.81
N ILE A 205 -0.34 0.07 -14.02
CA ILE A 205 -1.81 0.04 -14.20
C ILE A 205 -2.39 1.46 -14.09
N GLU A 206 -2.05 2.20 -13.02
CA GLU A 206 -2.52 3.59 -12.87
C GLU A 206 -2.10 4.48 -14.03
N GLN A 207 -0.83 4.40 -14.44
CA GLN A 207 -0.31 5.19 -15.54
C GLN A 207 -1.02 4.86 -16.86
N GLN A 208 -1.15 3.58 -17.20
CA GLN A 208 -1.80 3.14 -18.43
C GLN A 208 -3.26 3.58 -18.50
N VAL A 209 -4.01 3.45 -17.39
CA VAL A 209 -5.40 3.90 -17.32
C VAL A 209 -5.45 5.42 -17.46
N SER A 210 -4.61 6.17 -16.73
CA SER A 210 -4.54 7.62 -16.81
C SER A 210 -4.20 8.14 -18.20
N ASP A 211 -3.32 7.46 -18.93
CA ASP A 211 -2.96 7.80 -20.31
C ASP A 211 -4.12 7.62 -21.29
N GLN A 212 -5.04 6.71 -21.01
CA GLN A 212 -6.19 6.42 -21.85
C GLN A 212 -7.41 7.31 -21.56
N VAL A 213 -7.69 7.57 -20.27
CA VAL A 213 -8.94 8.23 -19.85
C VAL A 213 -8.70 9.63 -19.24
N GLY A 214 -7.43 10.02 -19.10
CA GLY A 214 -7.04 11.25 -18.38
C GLY A 214 -6.91 11.02 -16.87
N SER A 215 -6.06 11.82 -16.24
CA SER A 215 -5.75 11.69 -14.80
C SER A 215 -6.95 11.92 -13.87
N ALA A 216 -7.97 12.67 -14.32
CA ALA A 216 -9.16 12.95 -13.52
C ALA A 216 -10.12 11.75 -13.38
N GLN A 217 -10.04 10.79 -14.33
CA GLN A 217 -10.87 9.59 -14.35
C GLN A 217 -10.06 8.32 -14.12
N GLY A 218 -8.79 8.45 -13.73
CA GLY A 218 -7.90 7.32 -13.47
C GLY A 218 -8.33 6.47 -12.28
N VAL A 219 -7.72 5.28 -12.17
CA VAL A 219 -7.89 4.41 -11.00
C VAL A 219 -6.88 4.80 -9.91
N ASP A 220 -7.31 4.79 -8.65
CA ASP A 220 -6.43 4.98 -7.48
C ASP A 220 -6.11 3.62 -6.83
N LEU A 221 -4.88 3.15 -6.96
CA LEU A 221 -4.36 1.96 -6.29
C LEU A 221 -3.51 2.31 -5.05
N GLY A 222 -3.58 3.54 -4.57
CA GLY A 222 -2.93 3.99 -3.34
C GLY A 222 -3.12 3.06 -2.14
N PRO A 223 -4.36 2.59 -1.84
CA PRO A 223 -4.62 1.64 -0.76
C PRO A 223 -3.85 0.32 -0.89
N LEU A 224 -3.58 -0.16 -2.12
CA LEU A 224 -2.78 -1.35 -2.38
C LEU A 224 -1.27 -1.06 -2.33
N LYS A 225 -0.83 0.07 -2.88
CA LYS A 225 0.59 0.46 -2.94
C LYS A 225 1.17 0.78 -1.57
N GLN A 226 0.37 1.32 -0.65
CA GLN A 226 0.84 1.70 0.68
C GLN A 226 1.33 0.51 1.51
N PRO A 227 0.60 -0.62 1.66
CA PRO A 227 1.12 -1.81 2.31
C PRO A 227 2.37 -2.41 1.63
N LEU A 228 2.45 -2.37 0.30
CA LEU A 228 3.62 -2.83 -0.45
C LEU A 228 4.87 -1.98 -0.14
N LYS A 229 4.71 -0.65 -0.10
CA LYS A 229 5.78 0.28 0.29
C LYS A 229 6.24 0.01 1.72
N MET A 230 5.28 -0.21 2.63
CA MET A 230 5.56 -0.50 4.04
C MET A 230 6.35 -1.81 4.19
N ALA A 231 5.96 -2.86 3.47
CA ALA A 231 6.68 -4.14 3.47
C ALA A 231 8.13 -3.98 2.97
N LEU A 232 8.35 -3.23 1.89
CA LEU A 232 9.69 -2.94 1.38
C LEU A 232 10.54 -2.15 2.37
N GLN A 233 9.95 -1.18 3.06
CA GLN A 233 10.62 -0.41 4.12
C GLN A 233 11.04 -1.31 5.28
N ILE A 234 10.18 -2.20 5.75
CA ILE A 234 10.48 -3.16 6.81
C ILE A 234 11.63 -4.08 6.40
N LEU A 235 11.56 -4.67 5.20
CA LEU A 235 12.65 -5.53 4.71
C LEU A 235 13.96 -4.76 4.52
N GLY A 236 13.90 -3.50 4.11
CA GLY A 236 15.10 -2.65 3.99
C GLY A 236 15.73 -2.28 5.33
N GLN A 237 14.91 -2.15 6.37
CA GLN A 237 15.37 -1.74 7.69
C GLN A 237 15.87 -2.90 8.55
N PHE A 238 15.23 -4.06 8.48
CA PHE A 238 15.45 -5.16 9.43
C PHE A 238 16.06 -6.42 8.79
N ALA A 239 15.95 -6.60 7.46
CA ALA A 239 16.51 -7.78 6.81
C ALA A 239 17.94 -7.52 6.30
N PRO A 240 18.86 -8.50 6.42
CA PRO A 240 20.21 -8.37 5.87
C PRO A 240 20.12 -8.22 4.34
N GLN A 241 20.86 -7.24 3.80
CA GLN A 241 20.99 -7.11 2.36
C GLN A 241 21.99 -8.13 1.85
N SER A 242 21.55 -9.05 1.01
CA SER A 242 22.44 -10.00 0.32
C SER A 242 23.18 -9.22 -0.76
N GLY A 243 24.32 -8.63 -0.45
CA GLY A 243 25.18 -8.02 -1.46
C GLY A 243 25.85 -6.71 -1.08
N ASP A 244 26.45 -6.63 0.12
CA ASP A 244 27.57 -5.70 0.32
C ASP A 244 28.56 -6.29 1.34
N SER A 245 29.28 -7.34 0.90
CA SER A 245 30.55 -7.70 1.51
C SER A 245 31.63 -6.81 0.90
N ALA A 246 31.54 -5.51 1.15
CA ALA A 246 32.68 -4.65 1.03
C ALA A 246 33.63 -5.01 2.17
N VAL A 247 34.63 -5.79 1.83
CA VAL A 247 35.81 -6.06 2.62
C VAL A 247 36.39 -4.72 3.08
N SER A 248 36.19 -4.42 4.34
CA SER A 248 36.98 -3.39 5.01
C SER A 248 38.19 -4.11 5.62
N ASP A 249 39.27 -4.15 4.86
CA ASP A 249 40.60 -4.48 5.39
C ASP A 249 40.94 -3.47 6.50
N PRO A 250 41.45 -3.93 7.64
CA PRO A 250 41.98 -3.03 8.66
C PRO A 250 43.40 -2.60 8.21
N VAL A 251 43.53 -1.39 7.72
CA VAL A 251 44.84 -0.77 7.61
C VAL A 251 45.25 -0.26 9.00
N SER A 252 46.11 -1.03 9.60
CA SER A 252 46.96 -0.56 10.70
C SER A 252 47.99 0.39 10.07
N ASP A 253 48.06 1.60 10.52
CA ASP A 253 49.36 2.28 10.54
C ASP A 253 49.50 3.19 11.79
N ASP A 254 50.58 2.90 12.45
CA ASP A 254 51.16 3.46 13.63
C ASP A 254 51.93 4.72 13.23
N SER A 255 51.78 5.84 13.91
CA SER A 255 52.87 6.72 14.22
C SER A 255 52.44 7.95 15.02
N ALA A 256 52.93 7.96 16.22
CA ALA A 256 52.92 9.08 17.12
C ALA A 256 53.67 10.32 16.58
N THR A 257 53.27 11.52 16.94
CA THR A 257 54.17 12.48 17.61
C THR A 257 53.39 13.73 18.13
N THR A 258 53.58 13.96 19.38
CA THR A 258 53.37 15.09 20.27
C THR A 258 53.61 16.50 19.66
N THR A 259 52.80 17.50 20.01
CA THR A 259 53.25 18.65 20.79
C THR A 259 52.09 19.60 21.20
N GLU A 260 52.18 20.03 22.48
CA GLU A 260 51.38 21.04 23.17
C GLU A 260 51.49 22.45 22.57
N TYR A 261 50.50 23.31 22.78
CA TYR A 261 50.49 24.52 23.63
C TYR A 261 49.21 25.37 23.40
N ALA A 262 48.48 25.52 24.49
CA ALA A 262 48.00 26.72 25.18
C ALA A 262 47.06 27.73 24.55
N SER A 263 45.90 27.86 25.27
CA SER A 263 45.24 29.06 25.79
C SER A 263 44.36 29.96 24.92
N ALA A 264 43.04 29.79 25.12
CA ALA A 264 42.00 30.76 25.57
C ALA A 264 41.71 32.03 24.70
N PRO A 265 40.56 32.72 24.99
CA PRO A 265 39.20 32.39 24.54
C PRO A 265 38.62 33.54 23.67
N SER A 266 37.77 33.29 22.76
CA SER A 266 36.91 34.34 22.19
C SER A 266 35.55 33.78 21.72
N THR A 267 34.55 34.39 22.26
CA THR A 267 33.10 34.46 22.01
C THR A 267 32.54 33.90 20.72
N PRO A 268 31.28 33.38 20.81
CA PRO A 268 30.64 32.65 19.70
C PRO A 268 30.10 33.60 18.66
N ARG A 269 30.53 33.45 17.43
CA ARG A 269 29.86 34.01 16.26
C ARG A 269 29.03 32.91 15.60
N ASN A 270 27.75 32.98 15.85
CA ASN A 270 26.69 32.16 15.27
C ASN A 270 26.59 32.46 13.77
N THR A 271 27.03 31.55 12.93
CA THR A 271 26.61 31.44 11.54
C THR A 271 26.48 29.96 11.21
N GLY A 272 25.41 29.36 11.77
CA GLY A 272 24.95 28.05 11.35
C GLY A 272 24.19 28.14 10.04
N THR A 273 24.84 27.77 8.95
CA THR A 273 24.15 27.37 7.73
C THR A 273 23.47 26.04 8.03
N SER A 274 22.20 26.11 8.42
CA SER A 274 21.33 24.93 8.54
C SER A 274 21.14 24.35 7.15
N THR A 275 21.79 23.25 6.87
CA THR A 275 21.35 22.32 5.81
C THR A 275 19.94 21.89 6.15
N VAL A 276 18.97 22.31 5.34
CA VAL A 276 17.56 21.98 5.50
C VAL A 276 17.41 20.49 5.25
N SER A 277 17.51 19.68 6.30
CA SER A 277 16.97 18.32 6.31
C SER A 277 15.46 18.45 6.13
N GLY A 278 14.89 17.76 5.14
CA GLY A 278 13.44 17.74 4.88
C GLY A 278 12.65 17.00 5.95
N GLU A 279 13.29 16.56 7.00
CA GLU A 279 12.74 15.75 8.08
C GLU A 279 12.05 16.64 9.13
N ILE A 280 10.82 16.26 9.48
CA ILE A 280 9.97 16.99 10.44
C ILE A 280 10.04 16.26 11.77
N ASN A 281 10.77 16.82 12.74
CA ASN A 281 11.01 16.18 14.04
C ASN A 281 10.31 16.89 15.21
N ASN A 282 9.84 18.12 15.00
CA ASN A 282 9.16 18.91 16.03
C ASN A 282 8.11 19.85 15.44
N ARG A 283 7.29 20.47 16.30
CA ARG A 283 6.21 21.39 15.90
C ARG A 283 6.71 22.61 15.12
N ASP A 284 7.92 23.08 15.40
CA ASP A 284 8.52 24.20 14.69
C ASP A 284 8.93 23.82 13.27
N ASP A 285 9.30 22.55 13.04
CA ASP A 285 9.55 22.02 11.69
C ASP A 285 8.26 21.93 10.89
N VAL A 286 7.14 21.56 11.54
CA VAL A 286 5.80 21.60 10.92
C VAL A 286 5.47 23.02 10.49
N LEU A 287 5.65 24.03 11.34
CA LEU A 287 5.40 25.44 11.00
C LEU A 287 6.25 25.88 9.81
N ARG A 288 7.55 25.57 9.83
CA ARG A 288 8.46 25.91 8.72
C ARG A 288 8.05 25.22 7.40
N SER A 289 7.55 24.00 7.47
CA SER A 289 7.07 23.29 6.30
C SER A 289 5.78 23.89 5.73
N LEU A 290 4.84 24.25 6.59
CA LEU A 290 3.61 24.96 6.21
C LEU A 290 3.94 26.33 5.59
N ASP A 291 4.91 27.08 6.12
CA ASP A 291 5.34 28.35 5.54
C ASP A 291 5.91 28.20 4.13
N ARG A 292 6.68 27.15 3.89
CA ARG A 292 7.22 26.84 2.55
C ARG A 292 6.10 26.50 1.57
N ILE A 293 5.09 25.73 2.00
CA ILE A 293 3.95 25.38 1.17
C ILE A 293 3.11 26.61 0.87
N LEU A 294 2.82 27.45 1.87
CA LEU A 294 2.11 28.71 1.67
C LEU A 294 2.82 29.67 0.68
N ALA A 295 4.15 29.74 0.77
CA ALA A 295 4.96 30.52 -0.17
C ALA A 295 4.88 29.99 -1.60
N TYR A 296 4.75 28.67 -1.78
CA TYR A 296 4.52 28.06 -3.09
C TYR A 296 3.17 28.52 -3.68
N TYR A 297 2.06 28.39 -2.93
CA TYR A 297 0.73 28.81 -3.41
C TYR A 297 0.64 30.28 -3.70
N THR A 298 1.29 31.12 -2.90
CA THR A 298 1.31 32.58 -3.14
C THR A 298 1.99 32.94 -4.47
N ARG A 299 3.00 32.15 -4.90
CA ARG A 299 3.75 32.41 -6.14
C ARG A 299 3.12 31.78 -7.36
N HIS A 300 2.59 30.56 -7.23
CA HIS A 300 2.21 29.73 -8.38
C HIS A 300 0.70 29.60 -8.54
N GLU A 301 -0.06 29.69 -7.46
CA GLU A 301 -1.50 29.47 -7.48
C GLU A 301 -2.25 30.49 -6.58
N PRO A 302 -2.19 31.80 -6.90
CA PRO A 302 -2.74 32.86 -6.03
C PRO A 302 -4.27 32.78 -5.87
N SER A 303 -4.98 32.10 -6.78
CA SER A 303 -6.44 31.91 -6.72
C SER A 303 -6.86 30.65 -5.97
N SER A 304 -5.93 29.84 -5.47
CA SER A 304 -6.22 28.60 -4.74
C SER A 304 -6.85 28.89 -3.37
N PRO A 305 -7.91 28.18 -2.95
CA PRO A 305 -8.46 28.29 -1.59
C PRO A 305 -7.59 27.62 -0.52
N LEU A 306 -6.61 26.81 -0.90
CA LEU A 306 -5.76 26.04 0.01
C LEU A 306 -4.97 26.89 1.02
N PRO A 307 -4.42 28.07 0.68
CA PRO A 307 -3.75 28.92 1.67
C PRO A 307 -4.61 29.29 2.88
N VAL A 308 -5.92 29.42 2.71
CA VAL A 308 -6.85 29.72 3.82
C VAL A 308 -6.88 28.55 4.82
N LEU A 309 -6.98 27.32 4.32
CA LEU A 309 -7.01 26.11 5.14
C LEU A 309 -5.65 25.85 5.79
N LEU A 310 -4.56 26.04 5.06
CA LEU A 310 -3.19 25.86 5.57
C LEU A 310 -2.85 26.90 6.65
N ASN A 311 -3.27 28.16 6.52
CA ASN A 311 -3.13 29.17 7.56
C ASN A 311 -3.94 28.80 8.81
N ARG A 312 -5.15 28.25 8.63
CA ARG A 312 -5.95 27.75 9.75
C ARG A 312 -5.25 26.60 10.47
N ALA A 313 -4.73 25.63 9.71
CA ALA A 313 -3.94 24.51 10.27
C ALA A 313 -2.70 25.01 11.01
N LYS A 314 -1.96 25.98 10.44
CA LYS A 314 -0.78 26.59 11.05
C LYS A 314 -1.08 27.18 12.42
N ASN A 315 -2.21 27.88 12.58
CA ASN A 315 -2.62 28.48 13.85
C ASN A 315 -2.96 27.43 14.92
N LEU A 316 -3.23 26.18 14.52
CA LEU A 316 -3.59 25.08 15.42
C LEU A 316 -2.40 24.19 15.82
N VAL A 317 -1.23 24.36 15.23
CA VAL A 317 -0.05 23.50 15.51
C VAL A 317 0.34 23.49 16.98
N HIS A 318 0.23 24.62 17.68
CA HIS A 318 0.54 24.74 19.10
C HIS A 318 -0.70 24.75 20.01
N ALA A 319 -1.91 24.68 19.42
CA ALA A 319 -3.15 24.70 20.19
C ALA A 319 -3.33 23.40 20.98
N ASP A 320 -3.98 23.48 22.14
CA ASP A 320 -4.44 22.31 22.86
C ASP A 320 -5.67 21.67 22.19
N PHE A 321 -6.01 20.45 22.61
CA PHE A 321 -7.09 19.70 21.99
C PHE A 321 -8.46 20.43 22.08
N ALA A 322 -8.76 21.07 23.20
CA ALA A 322 -10.00 21.83 23.39
C ALA A 322 -10.07 23.05 22.47
N ALA A 323 -8.96 23.76 22.28
CA ALA A 323 -8.87 24.87 21.34
C ALA A 323 -9.03 24.42 19.88
N ILE A 324 -8.48 23.25 19.54
CA ILE A 324 -8.64 22.65 18.23
C ILE A 324 -10.10 22.31 17.95
N VAL A 325 -10.77 21.61 18.88
CA VAL A 325 -12.20 21.27 18.75
C VAL A 325 -13.06 22.52 18.63
N ARG A 326 -12.81 23.53 19.48
CA ARG A 326 -13.54 24.81 19.42
C ARG A 326 -13.38 25.53 18.08
N ASN A 327 -12.21 25.43 17.47
CA ASN A 327 -11.94 26.08 16.18
C ASN A 327 -12.55 25.31 15.01
N LEU A 328 -12.48 23.97 15.03
CA LEU A 328 -12.90 23.12 13.91
C LEU A 328 -14.41 22.82 13.93
N ILE A 329 -14.96 22.57 15.12
CA ILE A 329 -16.35 22.11 15.32
C ILE A 329 -16.96 22.91 16.47
N PRO A 330 -17.26 24.21 16.29
CA PRO A 330 -17.80 25.06 17.36
C PRO A 330 -19.10 24.51 17.95
N ASP A 331 -19.97 23.92 17.12
CA ASP A 331 -21.26 23.33 17.55
C ASP A 331 -21.09 21.98 18.30
N GLY A 332 -19.92 21.35 18.21
CA GLY A 332 -19.58 20.10 18.91
C GLY A 332 -19.01 20.30 20.32
N MET A 333 -18.78 21.52 20.76
CA MET A 333 -18.20 21.79 22.08
C MET A 333 -19.04 21.25 23.24
N SER A 334 -20.37 21.31 23.17
CA SER A 334 -21.24 20.77 24.19
C SER A 334 -21.14 19.24 24.34
N GLN A 335 -20.91 18.54 23.22
CA GLN A 335 -20.68 17.08 23.23
C GLN A 335 -19.31 16.75 23.80
N PHE A 336 -18.29 17.55 23.46
CA PHE A 336 -16.94 17.39 24.00
C PHE A 336 -16.89 17.63 25.51
N GLU A 337 -17.56 18.67 26.04
CA GLU A 337 -17.65 18.95 27.46
C GLU A 337 -18.38 17.85 28.23
N ASN A 338 -19.42 17.24 27.63
CA ASN A 338 -20.10 16.08 28.19
C ASN A 338 -19.20 14.83 28.29
N LEU A 339 -18.31 14.62 27.30
CA LEU A 339 -17.35 13.52 27.30
C LEU A 339 -16.19 13.75 28.28
N ARG A 340 -15.76 14.99 28.43
CA ARG A 340 -14.69 15.38 29.36
C ARG A 340 -15.08 15.14 30.84
N GLY A 341 -16.38 15.26 31.16
CA GLY A 341 -16.87 15.18 32.51
C GLY A 341 -16.52 16.42 33.36
N PRO A 342 -17.00 16.49 34.60
CA PRO A 342 -16.68 17.58 35.51
C PRO A 342 -15.17 17.56 35.85
N ASP A 343 -14.56 18.74 35.86
CA ASP A 343 -13.17 18.88 36.29
C ASP A 343 -13.02 18.32 37.71
N SER A 344 -12.17 17.30 37.88
CA SER A 344 -11.81 16.79 39.21
C SER A 344 -10.96 17.86 39.90
N GLU A 345 -11.51 18.46 40.99
CA GLU A 345 -10.77 19.29 41.91
C GLU A 345 -9.57 18.56 42.54
#